data_3d3b80d4517104ea2af73e948686763a
#
_entry.id   3d3b80d4517104ea2af73e948686763a
#
_cell.length_a   1.000
_cell.length_b   1.000
_cell.length_c   1.000
_cell.angle_alpha   90.00
_cell.angle_beta   90.00
_cell.angle_gamma   90.00
#
_symmetry.space_group_name_H-M   'P 1'
#
loop_
_entity.id
_entity.type
_entity.pdbx_description
1 polymer ?
#
loop_
_entity_poly.entity_id
_entity_poly.type
_entity_poly.pdbx_seq_one_letter_code
_entity_poly.pdbx_strand_id
1 'polypeptide(L)'
;MRIKQFLFCILLFSLTGCDLGVHQALWRPHPVDERSTEVAKLSVVEFPFTRNSMPSKYDCLILTDIHFGNKINPAWDKLFFDSLKKYRETHSTPMLFCIILGDVAHHGFASEYETVKTFQQRISEENRLSAEHRNIPMPVYHVVGNHDVYNSGWKLWQQTCYPHKSAYYFETKQLEWYFLDTASGTLGRPQFYDLKAKLHNSSKPKFIFTHYPLYSNGIVYFSLSNPRERAELISLFAQTNVKLYCSGHYHPGAYYDYAGFQEYTVKSFGSFGKYHILHIDESGEEPVYNIETIPIR
;
A
#
# COMPACT_ATOMS: atom_id res chain seq x y z
N MET A 1 38.23 -24.88 -20.52
CA MET A 1 37.44 -25.39 -19.36
C MET A 1 36.88 -24.30 -18.44
N ARG A 2 37.54 -23.16 -18.25
CA ARG A 2 37.09 -22.07 -17.33
C ARG A 2 35.87 -21.26 -17.80
N ILE A 3 35.65 -21.05 -19.10
CA ILE A 3 34.54 -20.28 -19.64
C ILE A 3 33.20 -21.03 -19.51
N LYS A 4 33.18 -22.36 -19.67
CA LYS A 4 31.98 -23.17 -19.51
C LYS A 4 31.51 -23.26 -18.05
N GLN A 5 32.43 -23.22 -17.10
CA GLN A 5 32.11 -23.20 -15.66
C GLN A 5 31.55 -21.83 -15.25
N PHE A 6 32.06 -20.73 -15.83
CA PHE A 6 31.57 -19.39 -15.57
C PHE A 6 30.17 -19.16 -16.11
N LEU A 7 29.89 -19.66 -17.33
CA LEU A 7 28.54 -19.64 -17.92
C LEU A 7 27.53 -20.52 -17.15
N PHE A 8 27.99 -21.65 -16.62
CA PHE A 8 27.16 -22.53 -15.79
C PHE A 8 26.82 -21.93 -14.43
N CYS A 9 27.75 -21.21 -13.81
CA CYS A 9 27.50 -20.45 -12.58
C CYS A 9 26.51 -19.28 -12.81
N ILE A 10 26.62 -18.56 -13.94
CA ILE A 10 25.66 -17.50 -14.29
C ILE A 10 24.26 -18.09 -14.53
N LEU A 11 24.17 -19.25 -15.19
CA LEU A 11 22.90 -19.93 -15.39
C LEU A 11 22.27 -20.46 -14.10
N LEU A 12 23.07 -20.95 -13.15
CA LEU A 12 22.62 -21.39 -11.82
C LEU A 12 22.15 -20.21 -10.95
N PHE A 13 22.82 -19.07 -11.02
CA PHE A 13 22.39 -17.86 -10.32
C PHE A 13 21.07 -17.30 -10.91
N SER A 14 20.83 -17.49 -12.20
CA SER A 14 19.55 -17.07 -12.84
C SER A 14 18.36 -17.99 -12.47
N LEU A 15 18.64 -19.24 -12.06
CA LEU A 15 17.58 -20.20 -11.67
C LEU A 15 17.20 -20.13 -10.17
N THR A 16 18.06 -19.57 -9.33
CA THR A 16 17.78 -19.38 -7.89
C THR A 16 17.42 -17.95 -7.51
N GLY A 17 17.44 -17.02 -8.48
CA GLY A 17 17.26 -15.59 -8.28
C GLY A 17 15.84 -15.08 -8.41
N CYS A 18 14.80 -15.88 -8.13
CA CYS A 18 13.42 -15.41 -8.19
C CYS A 18 13.12 -14.19 -7.31
N ASP A 19 13.93 -13.94 -6.28
CA ASP A 19 13.76 -12.81 -5.37
C ASP A 19 14.76 -11.65 -5.60
N LEU A 20 15.67 -11.75 -6.57
CA LEU A 20 16.78 -10.80 -6.75
C LEU A 20 16.64 -9.82 -7.93
N GLY A 21 15.43 -9.60 -8.45
CA GLY A 21 15.22 -8.57 -9.48
C GLY A 21 15.76 -8.92 -10.89
N VAL A 22 16.36 -10.08 -11.08
CA VAL A 22 16.76 -10.57 -12.43
C VAL A 22 15.51 -10.84 -13.27
N HIS A 23 14.41 -11.21 -12.66
CA HIS A 23 13.10 -11.31 -13.30
C HIS A 23 12.64 -9.97 -13.90
N GLN A 24 12.94 -8.84 -13.25
CA GLN A 24 12.64 -7.50 -13.75
C GLN A 24 13.48 -7.14 -14.99
N ALA A 25 14.66 -7.70 -15.14
CA ALA A 25 15.51 -7.47 -16.31
C ALA A 25 15.08 -8.28 -17.54
N LEU A 26 14.44 -9.43 -17.35
CA LEU A 26 14.00 -10.33 -18.41
C LEU A 26 12.53 -10.16 -18.78
N TRP A 27 11.68 -9.86 -17.83
CA TRP A 27 10.27 -9.51 -18.02
C TRP A 27 10.10 -8.06 -17.59
N ARG A 28 10.03 -7.15 -18.53
CA ARG A 28 9.79 -5.73 -18.23
C ARG A 28 8.42 -5.63 -17.56
N PRO A 29 8.35 -5.37 -16.23
CA PRO A 29 7.09 -4.97 -15.64
C PRO A 29 6.63 -3.70 -16.33
N HIS A 30 5.33 -3.49 -16.43
CA HIS A 30 4.77 -2.28 -17.02
C HIS A 30 5.35 -1.05 -16.27
N PRO A 31 6.22 -0.24 -16.88
CA PRO A 31 6.93 0.81 -16.15
C PRO A 31 5.96 1.87 -15.64
N VAL A 32 6.32 2.52 -14.55
CA VAL A 32 5.46 3.54 -13.92
C VAL A 32 5.12 4.68 -14.89
N ASP A 33 6.03 5.04 -15.78
CA ASP A 33 5.78 6.09 -16.78
C ASP A 33 4.73 5.68 -17.82
N GLU A 34 4.63 4.42 -18.19
CA GLU A 34 3.56 3.91 -19.04
C GLU A 34 2.23 3.83 -18.28
N ARG A 35 2.24 3.38 -17.02
CA ARG A 35 1.07 3.40 -16.16
C ARG A 35 0.60 4.82 -15.86
N SER A 36 1.52 5.76 -15.68
CA SER A 36 1.22 7.16 -15.37
C SER A 36 0.88 8.00 -16.59
N THR A 37 1.17 7.57 -17.85
CA THR A 37 0.62 8.23 -19.04
C THR A 37 -0.88 7.98 -19.20
N GLU A 38 -1.36 6.83 -18.75
CA GLU A 38 -2.81 6.57 -18.61
C GLU A 38 -3.40 7.32 -17.41
N VAL A 39 -2.57 7.74 -16.45
CA VAL A 39 -2.92 8.36 -15.16
C VAL A 39 -2.03 9.58 -14.91
N ALA A 40 -1.89 10.48 -15.89
CA ALA A 40 -1.02 11.67 -15.82
C ALA A 40 -1.33 12.63 -14.66
N LYS A 41 -2.41 12.38 -13.91
CA LYS A 41 -2.82 13.14 -12.73
C LYS A 41 -3.38 12.20 -11.65
N LEU A 42 -3.08 12.49 -10.40
CA LEU A 42 -3.75 11.84 -9.28
C LEU A 42 -5.26 12.04 -9.39
N SER A 43 -5.99 10.95 -9.51
CA SER A 43 -7.44 10.96 -9.64
C SER A 43 -8.09 11.29 -8.30
N VAL A 44 -9.11 12.13 -8.31
CA VAL A 44 -10.00 12.26 -7.14
C VAL A 44 -10.87 11.01 -7.07
N VAL A 45 -10.91 10.38 -5.92
CA VAL A 45 -11.78 9.23 -5.65
C VAL A 45 -12.85 9.66 -4.65
N GLU A 46 -14.09 9.29 -4.92
CA GLU A 46 -15.18 9.57 -4.01
C GLU A 46 -15.04 8.76 -2.72
N PHE A 47 -15.01 9.46 -1.60
CA PHE A 47 -15.05 8.82 -0.28
C PHE A 47 -16.53 8.68 0.13
N PRO A 48 -16.99 7.51 0.62
CA PRO A 48 -18.42 7.24 0.79
C PRO A 48 -19.10 8.04 1.90
N PHE A 49 -18.35 8.80 2.66
CA PHE A 49 -18.86 9.67 3.71
C PHE A 49 -18.75 11.14 3.33
N THR A 50 -19.77 11.92 3.61
CA THR A 50 -19.65 13.38 3.63
C THR A 50 -18.94 13.81 4.93
N ARG A 51 -18.32 15.00 4.92
CA ARG A 51 -17.66 15.56 6.12
C ARG A 51 -18.60 15.60 7.35
N ASN A 52 -19.90 15.80 7.13
CA ASN A 52 -20.88 15.91 8.21
C ASN A 52 -21.37 14.54 8.73
N SER A 53 -21.36 13.50 7.89
CA SER A 53 -21.82 12.16 8.27
C SER A 53 -20.70 11.25 8.78
N MET A 54 -19.45 11.69 8.65
CA MET A 54 -18.28 10.91 9.06
C MET A 54 -18.02 11.07 10.55
N PRO A 55 -17.75 9.99 11.32
CA PRO A 55 -17.27 10.10 12.70
C PRO A 55 -15.92 10.83 12.73
N SER A 56 -15.65 11.54 13.83
CA SER A 56 -14.36 12.21 14.01
C SER A 56 -13.27 11.25 14.49
N LYS A 57 -13.66 10.15 15.14
CA LYS A 57 -12.75 9.07 15.56
C LYS A 57 -13.10 7.81 14.80
N TYR A 58 -12.13 7.22 14.16
CA TYR A 58 -12.31 6.02 13.35
C TYR A 58 -11.00 5.25 13.15
N ASP A 59 -11.15 4.00 12.78
CA ASP A 59 -10.07 3.10 12.47
C ASP A 59 -9.99 2.84 10.95
N CYS A 60 -8.77 2.61 10.47
CA CYS A 60 -8.48 2.10 9.15
C CYS A 60 -7.67 0.80 9.26
N LEU A 61 -8.15 -0.25 8.61
CA LEU A 61 -7.41 -1.50 8.49
C LEU A 61 -6.29 -1.35 7.45
N ILE A 62 -5.06 -1.76 7.78
CA ILE A 62 -3.94 -1.76 6.83
C ILE A 62 -3.38 -3.17 6.69
N LEU A 63 -3.25 -3.62 5.43
CA LEU A 63 -2.61 -4.86 5.01
C LEU A 63 -1.52 -4.54 3.98
N THR A 64 -0.52 -5.41 3.86
CA THR A 64 0.53 -5.31 2.85
C THR A 64 1.16 -6.66 2.56
N ASP A 65 1.72 -6.82 1.36
CA ASP A 65 2.56 -7.96 1.00
C ASP A 65 1.87 -9.30 1.34
N ILE A 66 0.66 -9.48 0.81
CA ILE A 66 -0.15 -10.69 1.03
C ILE A 66 0.43 -11.83 0.20
N HIS A 67 0.81 -11.57 -1.06
CA HIS A 67 1.42 -12.52 -1.98
C HIS A 67 0.60 -13.78 -2.23
N PHE A 68 -0.67 -13.64 -2.58
CA PHE A 68 -1.45 -14.78 -3.06
C PHE A 68 -0.73 -15.46 -4.24
N GLY A 69 -0.62 -16.79 -4.21
CA GLY A 69 0.20 -17.57 -5.16
C GLY A 69 1.56 -18.01 -4.60
N ASN A 70 2.01 -17.42 -3.49
CA ASN A 70 3.15 -17.92 -2.73
C ASN A 70 2.71 -18.92 -1.66
N LYS A 71 3.68 -19.65 -1.07
CA LYS A 71 3.44 -20.56 0.07
C LYS A 71 3.16 -19.76 1.35
N ILE A 72 1.97 -19.20 1.43
CA ILE A 72 1.45 -18.58 2.64
C ILE A 72 0.91 -19.69 3.55
N ASN A 73 0.98 -19.49 4.86
CA ASN A 73 0.30 -20.39 5.79
C ASN A 73 -1.22 -20.42 5.50
N PRO A 74 -1.79 -21.55 5.06
CA PRO A 74 -3.21 -21.61 4.67
C PRO A 74 -4.18 -21.26 5.81
N ALA A 75 -3.73 -21.38 7.06
CA ALA A 75 -4.55 -21.04 8.23
C ALA A 75 -4.70 -19.52 8.42
N TRP A 76 -3.83 -18.69 7.83
CA TRP A 76 -3.85 -17.25 8.09
C TRP A 76 -5.10 -16.55 7.59
N ASP A 77 -5.69 -17.00 6.49
CA ASP A 77 -6.95 -16.43 6.03
C ASP A 77 -8.03 -16.55 7.11
N LYS A 78 -8.27 -17.77 7.62
CA LYS A 78 -9.26 -17.99 8.69
C LYS A 78 -8.90 -17.25 9.97
N LEU A 79 -7.65 -17.37 10.42
CA LEU A 79 -7.19 -16.74 11.67
C LEU A 79 -7.25 -15.21 11.59
N PHE A 80 -6.99 -14.62 10.44
CA PHE A 80 -7.12 -13.19 10.21
C PHE A 80 -8.56 -12.72 10.41
N PHE A 81 -9.53 -13.37 9.77
CA PHE A 81 -10.94 -12.97 9.90
C PHE A 81 -11.46 -13.20 11.32
N ASP A 82 -11.07 -14.28 11.97
CA ASP A 82 -11.42 -14.52 13.38
C ASP A 82 -10.82 -13.42 14.29
N SER A 83 -9.56 -13.04 14.06
CA SER A 83 -8.88 -11.97 14.79
C SER A 83 -9.51 -10.59 14.54
N LEU A 84 -9.81 -10.26 13.29
CA LEU A 84 -10.45 -9.00 12.91
C LEU A 84 -11.86 -8.88 13.48
N LYS A 85 -12.63 -9.96 13.46
CA LYS A 85 -13.95 -10.02 14.10
C LYS A 85 -13.83 -9.75 15.59
N LYS A 86 -12.92 -10.43 16.30
CA LYS A 86 -12.67 -10.21 17.73
C LYS A 86 -12.25 -8.78 18.02
N TYR A 87 -11.37 -8.20 17.19
CA TYR A 87 -10.98 -6.80 17.31
C TYR A 87 -12.21 -5.88 17.30
N ARG A 88 -13.09 -6.02 16.31
CA ARG A 88 -14.30 -5.21 16.18
C ARG A 88 -15.32 -5.40 17.31
N GLU A 89 -15.40 -6.60 17.87
CA GLU A 89 -16.28 -6.88 19.02
C GLU A 89 -15.77 -6.24 20.33
N THR A 90 -14.47 -5.98 20.42
CA THR A 90 -13.82 -5.43 21.63
C THR A 90 -13.52 -3.94 21.56
N HIS A 91 -13.64 -3.32 20.37
CA HIS A 91 -13.35 -1.91 20.15
C HIS A 91 -14.60 -1.20 19.60
N SER A 92 -14.96 -0.10 20.26
CA SER A 92 -16.15 0.70 19.87
C SER A 92 -15.90 1.69 18.74
N THR A 93 -14.61 1.99 18.44
CA THR A 93 -14.25 2.88 17.34
C THR A 93 -14.64 2.26 16.00
N PRO A 94 -15.41 2.95 15.15
CA PRO A 94 -15.84 2.39 13.87
C PRO A 94 -14.66 2.24 12.91
N MET A 95 -14.49 1.06 12.31
CA MET A 95 -13.56 0.84 11.22
C MET A 95 -14.24 1.23 9.91
N LEU A 96 -13.72 2.27 9.22
CA LEU A 96 -14.41 2.86 8.08
C LEU A 96 -13.96 2.32 6.74
N PHE A 97 -12.70 1.92 6.59
CA PHE A 97 -12.15 1.42 5.34
C PHE A 97 -10.89 0.57 5.57
N CYS A 98 -10.52 -0.15 4.52
CA CYS A 98 -9.28 -0.91 4.48
C CYS A 98 -8.34 -0.32 3.42
N ILE A 99 -7.04 -0.34 3.68
CA ILE A 99 -5.97 -0.04 2.72
C ILE A 99 -5.10 -1.28 2.56
N ILE A 100 -4.83 -1.67 1.31
CA ILE A 100 -3.85 -2.72 0.98
C ILE A 100 -2.69 -2.06 0.25
N LEU A 101 -1.50 -2.11 0.84
CA LEU A 101 -0.31 -1.38 0.40
C LEU A 101 0.52 -2.13 -0.65
N GLY A 102 -0.15 -2.88 -1.53
CA GLY A 102 0.49 -3.57 -2.65
C GLY A 102 0.92 -5.01 -2.36
N ASP A 103 1.43 -5.64 -3.41
CA ASP A 103 1.87 -7.02 -3.44
C ASP A 103 0.77 -8.00 -2.95
N VAL A 104 -0.44 -7.81 -3.50
CA VAL A 104 -1.57 -8.72 -3.25
C VAL A 104 -1.37 -10.04 -3.99
N ALA A 105 -0.88 -10.00 -5.25
CA ALA A 105 -0.50 -11.16 -6.04
C ALA A 105 1.01 -11.41 -5.95
N HIS A 106 1.45 -12.67 -6.13
CA HIS A 106 2.88 -12.99 -6.09
C HIS A 106 3.53 -12.97 -7.48
N HIS A 107 2.83 -13.40 -8.51
CA HIS A 107 3.34 -13.46 -9.88
C HIS A 107 2.50 -12.63 -10.87
N GLY A 108 1.41 -12.03 -10.44
CA GLY A 108 0.50 -11.30 -11.32
C GLY A 108 -0.33 -12.22 -12.23
N PHE A 109 -0.62 -13.45 -11.81
CA PHE A 109 -1.43 -14.40 -12.59
C PHE A 109 -2.93 -14.22 -12.32
N ALA A 110 -3.77 -14.58 -13.31
CA ALA A 110 -5.21 -14.47 -13.21
C ALA A 110 -5.79 -15.29 -12.02
N SER A 111 -5.27 -16.47 -11.76
CA SER A 111 -5.70 -17.30 -10.62
C SER A 111 -5.44 -16.65 -9.26
N GLU A 112 -4.37 -15.87 -9.16
CA GLU A 112 -4.05 -15.11 -7.94
C GLU A 112 -5.05 -13.97 -7.75
N TYR A 113 -5.42 -13.26 -8.82
CA TYR A 113 -6.41 -12.18 -8.77
C TYR A 113 -7.83 -12.66 -8.50
N GLU A 114 -8.20 -13.89 -8.86
CA GLU A 114 -9.46 -14.47 -8.40
C GLU A 114 -9.47 -14.67 -6.87
N THR A 115 -8.33 -15.06 -6.30
CA THR A 115 -8.18 -15.16 -4.84
C THR A 115 -8.23 -13.78 -4.19
N VAL A 116 -7.52 -12.79 -4.75
CA VAL A 116 -7.57 -11.38 -4.31
C VAL A 116 -9.01 -10.88 -4.28
N LYS A 117 -9.76 -11.10 -5.35
CA LYS A 117 -11.17 -10.69 -5.45
C LYS A 117 -12.02 -11.28 -4.34
N THR A 118 -11.89 -12.58 -4.09
CA THR A 118 -12.63 -13.27 -3.03
C THR A 118 -12.25 -12.72 -1.64
N PHE A 119 -10.96 -12.54 -1.38
CA PHE A 119 -10.45 -12.03 -0.11
C PHE A 119 -10.93 -10.60 0.18
N GLN A 120 -10.81 -9.69 -0.77
CA GLN A 120 -11.25 -8.30 -0.61
C GLN A 120 -12.78 -8.17 -0.48
N GLN A 121 -13.55 -9.01 -1.21
CA GLN A 121 -14.99 -9.07 -1.04
C GLN A 121 -15.37 -9.51 0.37
N ARG A 122 -14.67 -10.51 0.90
CA ARG A 122 -14.87 -10.98 2.27
C ARG A 122 -14.53 -9.89 3.29
N ILE A 123 -13.40 -9.17 3.14
CA ILE A 123 -13.09 -8.01 3.99
C ILE A 123 -14.24 -7.01 3.95
N SER A 124 -14.72 -6.65 2.78
CA SER A 124 -15.75 -5.65 2.57
C SER A 124 -17.09 -6.06 3.20
N GLU A 125 -17.57 -7.27 2.93
CA GLU A 125 -18.90 -7.75 3.37
C GLU A 125 -18.95 -8.13 4.84
N GLU A 126 -17.93 -8.81 5.37
CA GLU A 126 -17.90 -9.18 6.80
C GLU A 126 -17.67 -7.96 7.71
N ASN A 127 -17.20 -6.83 7.14
CA ASN A 127 -16.95 -5.59 7.86
C ASN A 127 -17.85 -4.45 7.37
N ARG A 128 -19.12 -4.76 7.07
CA ARG A 128 -20.09 -3.72 6.70
C ARG A 128 -20.16 -2.63 7.76
N LEU A 129 -20.26 -1.41 7.28
CA LEU A 129 -20.43 -0.24 8.15
C LEU A 129 -21.80 -0.30 8.84
N SER A 130 -21.90 0.26 10.03
CA SER A 130 -23.14 0.24 10.82
C SER A 130 -24.33 0.88 10.08
N ALA A 131 -25.56 0.63 10.56
CA ALA A 131 -26.75 1.24 10.00
C ALA A 131 -26.69 2.78 10.03
N GLU A 132 -26.06 3.38 11.04
CA GLU A 132 -25.79 4.82 11.12
C GLU A 132 -24.90 5.31 9.96
N HIS A 133 -24.08 4.43 9.40
CA HIS A 133 -23.20 4.65 8.27
C HIS A 133 -23.70 3.97 6.99
N ARG A 134 -25.02 3.93 6.79
CA ARG A 134 -25.73 3.42 5.59
C ARG A 134 -25.64 1.90 5.37
N ASN A 135 -25.09 1.14 6.28
CA ASN A 135 -24.93 -0.32 6.16
C ASN A 135 -24.33 -0.77 4.81
N ILE A 136 -23.35 -0.01 4.31
CA ILE A 136 -22.64 -0.32 3.06
C ILE A 136 -21.47 -1.27 3.31
N PRO A 137 -21.04 -2.06 2.32
CA PRO A 137 -19.78 -2.79 2.40
C PRO A 137 -18.60 -1.86 2.68
N MET A 138 -17.68 -2.27 3.55
CA MET A 138 -16.51 -1.47 3.87
C MET A 138 -15.62 -1.31 2.63
N PRO A 139 -15.28 -0.09 2.18
CA PRO A 139 -14.43 0.10 1.02
C PRO A 139 -13.00 -0.40 1.27
N VAL A 140 -12.41 -1.03 0.25
CA VAL A 140 -11.02 -1.53 0.27
C VAL A 140 -10.23 -0.80 -0.81
N TYR A 141 -9.33 0.08 -0.39
CA TYR A 141 -8.46 0.87 -1.26
C TYR A 141 -7.13 0.15 -1.49
N HIS A 142 -6.63 0.20 -2.71
CA HIS A 142 -5.41 -0.51 -3.07
C HIS A 142 -4.31 0.44 -3.56
N VAL A 143 -3.11 0.19 -3.10
CA VAL A 143 -1.86 0.64 -3.72
C VAL A 143 -1.33 -0.51 -4.58
N VAL A 144 -0.69 -0.22 -5.69
CA VAL A 144 -0.05 -1.23 -6.53
C VAL A 144 1.36 -1.53 -6.03
N GLY A 145 1.71 -2.82 -5.89
CA GLY A 145 3.05 -3.29 -5.55
C GLY A 145 3.82 -3.80 -6.78
N ASN A 146 5.10 -4.11 -6.61
CA ASN A 146 5.93 -4.57 -7.74
C ASN A 146 5.58 -5.97 -8.23
N HIS A 147 5.14 -6.87 -7.35
CA HIS A 147 4.67 -8.19 -7.75
C HIS A 147 3.33 -8.14 -8.49
N ASP A 148 2.50 -7.16 -8.19
CA ASP A 148 1.20 -6.96 -8.82
C ASP A 148 1.30 -6.64 -10.32
N VAL A 149 2.44 -6.11 -10.77
CA VAL A 149 2.67 -5.72 -12.18
C VAL A 149 3.49 -6.73 -12.97
N TYR A 150 3.85 -7.87 -12.39
CA TYR A 150 4.53 -8.94 -13.12
C TYR A 150 3.60 -9.58 -14.17
N ASN A 151 4.19 -10.10 -15.23
CA ASN A 151 3.47 -10.76 -16.32
C ASN A 151 2.34 -9.86 -16.89
N SER A 152 1.10 -10.31 -16.85
CA SER A 152 -0.09 -9.51 -17.24
C SER A 152 -0.80 -8.85 -16.05
N GLY A 153 -0.15 -8.83 -14.88
CA GLY A 153 -0.73 -8.44 -13.61
C GLY A 153 -1.26 -7.02 -13.58
N TRP A 154 -0.62 -6.05 -14.28
CA TRP A 154 -1.12 -4.67 -14.33
C TRP A 154 -2.57 -4.57 -14.80
N LYS A 155 -2.92 -5.24 -15.90
CA LYS A 155 -4.29 -5.24 -16.42
C LYS A 155 -5.27 -5.92 -15.46
N LEU A 156 -4.85 -7.02 -14.84
CA LEU A 156 -5.65 -7.74 -13.87
C LEU A 156 -5.85 -6.93 -12.58
N TRP A 157 -4.80 -6.26 -12.11
CA TRP A 157 -4.86 -5.35 -10.98
C TRP A 157 -5.87 -4.22 -11.22
N GLN A 158 -5.78 -3.53 -12.36
CA GLN A 158 -6.73 -2.48 -12.75
C GLN A 158 -8.19 -2.97 -12.79
N GLN A 159 -8.43 -4.22 -13.16
CA GLN A 159 -9.78 -4.79 -13.23
C GLN A 159 -10.31 -5.22 -11.86
N THR A 160 -9.43 -5.57 -10.93
CA THR A 160 -9.79 -6.21 -9.66
C THR A 160 -9.73 -5.26 -8.47
N CYS A 161 -8.72 -4.39 -8.42
CA CYS A 161 -8.38 -3.60 -7.24
C CYS A 161 -8.99 -2.19 -7.31
N TYR A 162 -9.95 -1.89 -6.42
CA TYR A 162 -10.55 -0.56 -6.32
C TYR A 162 -9.52 0.46 -5.83
N PRO A 163 -9.48 1.69 -6.33
CA PRO A 163 -10.43 2.33 -7.25
C PRO A 163 -10.09 2.17 -8.75
N HIS A 164 -9.33 1.13 -9.14
CA HIS A 164 -8.93 0.86 -10.52
C HIS A 164 -7.96 1.92 -11.09
N LYS A 165 -7.28 2.63 -10.19
CA LYS A 165 -6.31 3.69 -10.44
C LYS A 165 -5.10 3.49 -9.55
N SER A 166 -3.89 3.56 -10.11
CA SER A 166 -2.65 3.37 -9.33
C SER A 166 -2.22 4.61 -8.54
N ALA A 167 -2.70 5.80 -8.94
CA ALA A 167 -2.43 7.06 -8.25
C ALA A 167 -3.71 7.87 -8.07
N TYR A 168 -4.08 8.15 -6.82
CA TYR A 168 -5.34 8.83 -6.49
C TYR A 168 -5.29 9.45 -5.10
N TYR A 169 -6.33 10.22 -4.77
CA TYR A 169 -6.51 10.79 -3.43
C TYR A 169 -7.98 10.99 -3.10
N PHE A 170 -8.29 11.08 -1.82
CA PHE A 170 -9.56 11.54 -1.28
C PHE A 170 -9.33 12.39 -0.03
N GLU A 171 -10.40 12.98 0.48
CA GLU A 171 -10.37 13.82 1.68
C GLU A 171 -11.33 13.29 2.75
N THR A 172 -10.93 13.42 4.01
CA THR A 172 -11.79 13.27 5.18
C THR A 172 -12.09 14.65 5.79
N LYS A 173 -12.46 14.74 7.07
CA LYS A 173 -12.77 16.04 7.69
C LYS A 173 -11.61 17.02 7.64
N GLN A 174 -10.43 16.57 8.09
CA GLN A 174 -9.24 17.41 8.19
C GLN A 174 -8.07 16.89 7.38
N LEU A 175 -8.07 15.63 6.95
CA LEU A 175 -6.97 14.96 6.30
C LEU A 175 -7.16 14.85 4.79
N GLU A 176 -6.07 14.91 4.05
CA GLU A 176 -5.95 14.46 2.66
C GLU A 176 -5.18 13.16 2.60
N TRP A 177 -5.72 12.17 1.90
CA TRP A 177 -5.22 10.81 1.79
C TRP A 177 -4.71 10.58 0.37
N TYR A 178 -3.41 10.47 0.20
CA TYR A 178 -2.76 10.27 -1.09
C TYR A 178 -2.27 8.84 -1.24
N PHE A 179 -2.57 8.22 -2.37
CA PHE A 179 -2.17 6.87 -2.74
C PHE A 179 -1.32 6.95 -4.00
N LEU A 180 -0.06 6.49 -3.92
CA LEU A 180 0.93 6.69 -4.95
C LEU A 180 1.42 5.38 -5.53
N ASP A 181 1.61 5.35 -6.85
CA ASP A 181 2.24 4.25 -7.56
C ASP A 181 3.75 4.34 -7.45
N THR A 182 4.35 3.43 -6.71
CA THR A 182 5.80 3.24 -6.62
C THR A 182 6.24 1.84 -7.05
N ALA A 183 5.37 1.06 -7.69
CA ALA A 183 5.62 -0.34 -8.03
C ALA A 183 6.85 -0.60 -8.91
N SER A 184 7.39 0.43 -9.56
CA SER A 184 8.66 0.36 -10.30
C SER A 184 9.87 0.88 -9.52
N GLY A 185 9.76 1.05 -8.20
CA GLY A 185 10.80 1.63 -7.35
C GLY A 185 11.01 3.14 -7.53
N THR A 186 10.08 3.83 -8.17
CA THR A 186 10.08 5.28 -8.44
C THR A 186 8.65 5.77 -8.65
N LEU A 187 8.39 7.06 -8.39
CA LEU A 187 7.10 7.69 -8.73
C LEU A 187 6.95 7.96 -10.22
N GLY A 188 8.04 8.12 -10.95
CA GLY A 188 8.02 8.67 -12.30
C GLY A 188 7.72 10.17 -12.33
N ARG A 189 8.11 10.83 -13.41
CA ARG A 189 8.03 12.31 -13.51
C ARG A 189 6.59 12.85 -13.50
N PRO A 190 5.64 12.30 -14.29
CA PRO A 190 4.29 12.86 -14.34
C PRO A 190 3.62 12.86 -12.96
N GLN A 191 3.67 11.74 -12.25
CA GLN A 191 3.08 11.61 -10.92
C GLN A 191 3.77 12.52 -9.89
N PHE A 192 5.10 12.60 -9.93
CA PHE A 192 5.88 13.46 -9.04
C PHE A 192 5.49 14.94 -9.15
N TYR A 193 5.39 15.47 -10.38
CA TYR A 193 5.03 16.87 -10.60
C TYR A 193 3.60 17.19 -10.20
N ASP A 194 2.65 16.30 -10.49
CA ASP A 194 1.26 16.48 -10.08
C ASP A 194 1.12 16.42 -8.55
N LEU A 195 1.78 15.45 -7.91
CA LEU A 195 1.85 15.37 -6.44
C LEU A 195 2.40 16.65 -5.83
N LYS A 196 3.55 17.12 -6.33
CA LYS A 196 4.19 18.35 -5.84
C LYS A 196 3.25 19.55 -5.91
N ALA A 197 2.57 19.73 -7.04
CA ALA A 197 1.60 20.80 -7.20
C ALA A 197 0.44 20.70 -6.20
N LYS A 198 -0.14 19.49 -6.01
CA LYS A 198 -1.24 19.27 -5.08
C LYS A 198 -0.85 19.51 -3.63
N LEU A 199 0.32 19.00 -3.21
CA LEU A 199 0.79 19.17 -1.83
C LEU A 199 1.02 20.65 -1.47
N HIS A 200 1.51 21.47 -2.42
CA HIS A 200 1.69 22.91 -2.20
C HIS A 200 0.36 23.69 -2.21
N ASN A 201 -0.65 23.19 -2.91
CA ASN A 201 -1.94 23.89 -3.04
C ASN A 201 -2.88 23.71 -1.83
N SER A 202 -2.49 22.92 -0.84
CA SER A 202 -3.29 22.67 0.36
C SER A 202 -2.43 22.79 1.62
N SER A 203 -2.97 23.43 2.65
CA SER A 203 -2.36 23.52 3.98
C SER A 203 -2.80 22.38 4.92
N LYS A 204 -3.79 21.58 4.53
CA LYS A 204 -4.29 20.47 5.36
C LYS A 204 -3.19 19.46 5.69
N PRO A 205 -3.26 18.78 6.83
CA PRO A 205 -2.44 17.60 7.12
C PRO A 205 -2.68 16.50 6.09
N LYS A 206 -1.62 15.79 5.72
CA LYS A 206 -1.65 14.77 4.66
C LYS A 206 -1.06 13.46 5.09
N PHE A 207 -1.69 12.37 4.65
CA PHE A 207 -1.17 11.01 4.75
C PHE A 207 -0.84 10.50 3.35
N ILE A 208 0.33 9.89 3.20
CA ILE A 208 0.83 9.31 1.95
C ILE A 208 0.90 7.80 2.10
N PHE A 209 0.26 7.06 1.20
CA PHE A 209 0.26 5.61 1.15
C PHE A 209 0.89 5.14 -0.16
N THR A 210 1.82 4.21 -0.06
CA THR A 210 2.58 3.71 -1.20
C THR A 210 3.08 2.29 -0.93
N HIS A 211 3.71 1.65 -1.93
CA HIS A 211 4.31 0.34 -1.70
C HIS A 211 5.76 0.43 -1.24
N TYR A 212 6.62 1.17 -1.97
CA TYR A 212 8.03 1.29 -1.61
C TYR A 212 8.28 2.31 -0.50
N PRO A 213 9.09 1.98 0.53
CA PRO A 213 9.51 2.92 1.56
C PRO A 213 10.55 3.93 1.06
N LEU A 214 10.67 5.04 1.77
CA LEU A 214 11.81 5.95 1.66
C LEU A 214 13.01 5.39 2.44
N TYR A 215 12.75 4.77 3.60
CA TYR A 215 13.72 4.17 4.48
C TYR A 215 13.38 2.72 4.79
N SER A 216 14.31 1.81 4.59
CA SER A 216 14.18 0.37 4.82
C SER A 216 15.27 -0.16 5.75
N ASN A 217 15.36 0.47 6.93
CA ASN A 217 16.29 0.10 7.99
C ASN A 217 17.78 -0.01 7.51
N GLY A 218 18.19 0.90 6.60
CA GLY A 218 19.55 0.94 6.04
C GLY A 218 19.79 0.00 4.84
N ILE A 219 18.83 -0.84 4.46
CA ILE A 219 18.96 -1.73 3.30
C ILE A 219 18.39 -1.03 2.06
N VAL A 220 19.18 -0.20 1.41
CA VAL A 220 18.78 0.69 0.30
C VAL A 220 18.05 -0.02 -0.84
N TYR A 221 18.29 -1.31 -1.05
CA TYR A 221 17.65 -2.13 -2.08
C TYR A 221 16.11 -2.17 -1.95
N PHE A 222 15.59 -2.11 -0.74
CA PHE A 222 14.15 -2.16 -0.49
C PHE A 222 13.48 -0.79 -0.45
N SER A 223 14.21 0.31 -0.63
CA SER A 223 13.65 1.64 -0.70
C SER A 223 13.52 2.12 -2.15
N LEU A 224 12.83 3.24 -2.37
CA LEU A 224 12.80 3.89 -3.69
C LEU A 224 14.21 3.95 -4.28
N SER A 225 14.38 3.52 -5.53
CA SER A 225 15.69 3.23 -6.12
C SER A 225 16.52 4.49 -6.37
N ASN A 226 15.87 5.63 -6.66
CA ASN A 226 16.55 6.88 -6.97
C ASN A 226 16.80 7.72 -5.70
N PRO A 227 18.06 7.87 -5.25
CA PRO A 227 18.35 8.63 -4.04
C PRO A 227 18.04 10.13 -4.14
N ARG A 228 18.06 10.72 -5.36
CA ARG A 228 17.67 12.13 -5.55
C ARG A 228 16.16 12.28 -5.39
N GLU A 229 15.38 11.41 -6.00
CA GLU A 229 13.92 11.40 -5.84
C GLU A 229 13.53 11.24 -4.37
N ARG A 230 14.19 10.32 -3.63
CA ARG A 230 13.97 10.18 -2.18
C ARG A 230 14.24 11.47 -1.43
N ALA A 231 15.38 12.11 -1.68
CA ALA A 231 15.75 13.36 -1.02
C ALA A 231 14.77 14.50 -1.33
N GLU A 232 14.31 14.60 -2.60
CA GLU A 232 13.31 15.58 -3.01
C GLU A 232 11.95 15.32 -2.35
N LEU A 233 11.51 14.05 -2.24
CA LEU A 233 10.28 13.68 -1.56
C LEU A 233 10.33 13.97 -0.06
N ILE A 234 11.43 13.63 0.62
CA ILE A 234 11.63 13.93 2.04
C ILE A 234 11.54 15.44 2.27
N SER A 235 12.23 16.24 1.45
CA SER A 235 12.17 17.71 1.53
C SER A 235 10.76 18.25 1.25
N LEU A 236 10.09 17.75 0.24
CA LEU A 236 8.73 18.13 -0.14
C LEU A 236 7.74 17.82 0.99
N PHE A 237 7.80 16.64 1.57
CA PHE A 237 6.88 16.21 2.63
C PHE A 237 7.07 17.04 3.91
N ALA A 238 8.32 17.31 4.29
CA ALA A 238 8.62 18.16 5.44
C ALA A 238 8.09 19.61 5.29
N GLN A 239 7.96 20.11 4.04
CA GLN A 239 7.52 21.48 3.75
C GLN A 239 6.02 21.61 3.48
N THR A 240 5.29 20.51 3.28
CA THR A 240 3.89 20.54 2.79
C THR A 240 2.89 19.91 3.74
N ASN A 241 3.19 19.91 5.04
CA ASN A 241 2.31 19.39 6.10
C ASN A 241 1.91 17.91 5.90
N VAL A 242 2.80 17.10 5.30
CA VAL A 242 2.67 15.64 5.38
C VAL A 242 2.95 15.24 6.83
N LYS A 243 2.13 14.35 7.40
CA LYS A 243 2.29 13.84 8.76
C LYS A 243 2.73 12.38 8.77
N LEU A 244 2.23 11.59 7.81
CA LEU A 244 2.47 10.16 7.72
C LEU A 244 2.85 9.77 6.29
N TYR A 245 3.92 8.98 6.16
CA TYR A 245 4.22 8.18 4.98
C TYR A 245 4.15 6.70 5.38
N CYS A 246 3.23 5.94 4.79
CA CYS A 246 2.97 4.55 5.13
C CYS A 246 3.22 3.64 3.92
N SER A 247 4.01 2.59 4.10
CA SER A 247 4.44 1.70 3.00
C SER A 247 4.49 0.23 3.41
N GLY A 248 4.67 -0.64 2.42
CA GLY A 248 4.95 -2.07 2.52
C GLY A 248 6.35 -2.42 2.02
N HIS A 249 6.46 -3.47 1.17
CA HIS A 249 7.64 -3.93 0.46
C HIS A 249 8.78 -4.45 1.35
N TYR A 250 9.19 -3.74 2.37
CA TYR A 250 10.17 -4.22 3.34
C TYR A 250 9.45 -5.01 4.43
N HIS A 251 9.25 -6.30 4.19
CA HIS A 251 8.42 -7.21 4.99
C HIS A 251 8.64 -7.17 6.51
N PRO A 252 9.89 -7.02 7.03
CA PRO A 252 10.10 -6.92 8.47
C PRO A 252 9.52 -5.67 9.12
N GLY A 253 9.17 -4.66 8.30
CA GLY A 253 8.73 -3.35 8.77
C GLY A 253 9.88 -2.47 9.26
N ALA A 254 9.66 -1.16 9.22
CA ALA A 254 10.58 -0.15 9.72
C ALA A 254 9.81 1.07 10.21
N TYR A 255 10.45 1.86 11.04
CA TYR A 255 9.95 3.16 11.47
C TYR A 255 11.08 4.19 11.39
N TYR A 256 10.76 5.37 10.90
CA TYR A 256 11.68 6.49 10.91
C TYR A 256 10.94 7.81 11.16
N ASP A 257 11.48 8.64 12.04
CA ASP A 257 10.94 9.96 12.36
C ASP A 257 11.77 11.03 11.66
N TYR A 258 11.17 11.64 10.62
CA TYR A 258 11.78 12.77 9.91
C TYR A 258 11.42 14.09 10.59
N ALA A 259 12.18 15.12 10.29
CA ALA A 259 11.82 16.47 10.70
C ALA A 259 10.53 16.95 10.00
N GLY A 260 9.37 16.67 10.60
CA GLY A 260 8.06 17.12 10.14
C GLY A 260 7.08 16.02 9.76
N PHE A 261 7.49 14.77 9.53
CA PHE A 261 6.60 13.64 9.28
C PHE A 261 7.20 12.32 9.75
N GLN A 262 6.35 11.33 9.92
CA GLN A 262 6.73 9.96 10.31
C GLN A 262 6.59 9.00 9.13
N GLU A 263 7.52 8.07 9.02
CA GLU A 263 7.44 6.94 8.09
C GLU A 263 7.22 5.63 8.84
N TYR A 264 6.19 4.91 8.44
CA TYR A 264 5.91 3.54 8.85
C TYR A 264 5.94 2.61 7.65
N THR A 265 6.92 1.72 7.60
CA THR A 265 6.86 0.53 6.76
C THR A 265 6.24 -0.58 7.58
N VAL A 266 5.01 -0.97 7.25
CA VAL A 266 4.25 -1.94 8.04
C VAL A 266 4.68 -3.38 7.73
N LYS A 267 4.55 -4.26 8.71
CA LYS A 267 4.98 -5.67 8.57
C LYS A 267 4.06 -6.44 7.63
N SER A 268 4.65 -7.27 6.79
CA SER A 268 3.96 -8.12 5.82
C SER A 268 2.94 -9.05 6.47
N PHE A 269 1.76 -9.14 5.83
CA PHE A 269 0.75 -10.15 6.13
C PHE A 269 1.26 -11.54 5.77
N GLY A 270 1.75 -11.74 4.54
CA GLY A 270 2.17 -13.03 4.02
C GLY A 270 3.35 -13.65 4.75
N SER A 271 4.38 -12.84 5.07
CA SER A 271 5.62 -13.35 5.67
C SER A 271 5.59 -13.39 7.20
N PHE A 272 4.88 -12.46 7.84
CA PHE A 272 4.94 -12.28 9.29
C PHE A 272 3.60 -12.50 10.02
N GLY A 273 2.50 -12.75 9.29
CA GLY A 273 1.18 -12.92 9.89
C GLY A 273 0.78 -11.70 10.72
N LYS A 274 0.84 -10.52 10.12
CA LYS A 274 0.49 -9.26 10.78
C LYS A 274 -0.53 -8.49 9.97
N TYR A 275 -1.41 -7.79 10.67
CA TYR A 275 -2.19 -6.70 10.12
C TYR A 275 -2.09 -5.48 11.04
N HIS A 276 -2.52 -4.34 10.55
CA HIS A 276 -2.33 -3.09 11.28
C HIS A 276 -3.64 -2.32 11.34
N ILE A 277 -3.82 -1.58 12.42
CA ILE A 277 -4.93 -0.64 12.58
C ILE A 277 -4.32 0.76 12.70
N LEU A 278 -4.72 1.64 11.81
CA LEU A 278 -4.43 3.06 11.90
C LEU A 278 -5.62 3.73 12.60
N HIS A 279 -5.41 4.12 13.84
CA HIS A 279 -6.35 4.89 14.65
C HIS A 279 -6.27 6.36 14.28
N ILE A 280 -7.42 7.01 14.10
CA ILE A 280 -7.49 8.41 13.68
C ILE A 280 -8.48 9.16 14.56
N ASP A 281 -8.08 10.34 15.01
CA ASP A 281 -8.92 11.29 15.71
C ASP A 281 -8.82 12.67 15.04
N GLU A 282 -9.88 13.06 14.32
CA GLU A 282 -10.05 14.36 13.68
C GLU A 282 -11.02 15.28 14.48
N SER A 283 -11.12 15.09 15.81
CA SER A 283 -12.00 15.90 16.66
C SER A 283 -11.34 17.19 17.18
N GLY A 284 -10.00 17.22 17.22
CA GLY A 284 -9.21 18.38 17.68
C GLY A 284 -8.93 19.41 16.59
N GLU A 285 -8.06 20.36 16.87
CA GLU A 285 -7.56 21.34 15.89
C GLU A 285 -6.64 20.68 14.86
N GLU A 286 -5.82 19.74 15.30
CA GLU A 286 -4.95 18.91 14.46
C GLU A 286 -5.35 17.44 14.60
N PRO A 287 -5.31 16.64 13.52
CA PRO A 287 -5.58 15.22 13.59
C PRO A 287 -4.49 14.48 14.36
N VAL A 288 -4.91 13.55 15.20
CA VAL A 288 -4.01 12.63 15.94
C VAL A 288 -4.15 11.24 15.34
N TYR A 289 -3.04 10.51 15.24
CA TYR A 289 -3.03 9.16 14.71
C TYR A 289 -2.01 8.25 15.42
N ASN A 290 -2.26 6.95 15.36
CA ASN A 290 -1.36 5.91 15.83
C ASN A 290 -1.55 4.64 15.01
N ILE A 291 -0.48 3.87 14.79
CA ILE A 291 -0.53 2.58 14.11
C ILE A 291 -0.27 1.47 15.12
N GLU A 292 -1.27 0.60 15.29
CA GLU A 292 -1.15 -0.63 16.08
C GLU A 292 -0.86 -1.81 15.16
N THR A 293 0.07 -2.68 15.56
CA THR A 293 0.39 -3.94 14.85
C THR A 293 -0.23 -5.11 15.57
N ILE A 294 -1.11 -5.85 14.92
CA ILE A 294 -1.84 -6.99 15.49
C ILE A 294 -1.33 -8.30 14.85
N PRO A 295 -0.92 -9.28 15.68
CA PRO A 295 -0.56 -10.59 15.16
C PRO A 295 -1.79 -11.42 14.81
N ILE A 296 -1.76 -12.11 13.69
CA ILE A 296 -2.72 -13.18 13.34
C ILE A 296 -2.41 -14.38 14.22
N ARG A 297 -3.32 -14.76 15.09
CA ARG A 297 -3.17 -15.87 16.07
C ARG A 297 -4.39 -16.78 16.06
#